data_38e249e4cd003fb5d6b4d26f28abd5c0
#
_entry.id   38e249e4cd003fb5d6b4d26f28abd5c0
#
_cell.length_a   1.000
_cell.length_b   1.000
_cell.length_c   1.000
_cell.angle_alpha   90.00
_cell.angle_beta   90.00
_cell.angle_gamma   90.00
#
_symmetry.space_group_name_H-M   'P 1'
#
loop_
_entity.id
_entity.type
_entity.pdbx_description
1 polymer ?
#
loop_
_entity_poly.entity_id
_entity_poly.type
_entity_poly.pdbx_seq_one_letter_code
_entity_poly.pdbx_strand_id
1 'polypeptide(L)'
;MGFKCGIVGLPNVGKSTLFNALTKAGIEAQNFPFCTIEPNAGIVPIPDPRQDRLAEIVKPERVVSTSMEFVDIAGLVAGASKGEGLGNQFLANIRETDAIAHVVRCFDDENIVHVAAKVDPTSDIEVINTELALADLESVEKQVHKAQKQAKGGDNDAKKLISVGEKILPVLNEGEPVRSMTLSDDEALVVSRLHLLTIKPTLYIANVAEDGFDNNPWLETVREIAASENAEVVPICNKIESEIAELEDHERAEFLEELGLEEAGLNRVIRAGYDLLGLQTFFTAGVKEVRAWTVPIGSTAPQAAGKIHTDFEKGFIRAEVVSFADFVRLGGEQAARDAGKWRLEGKDYLVKDGDVIHFRFNV
;
A
#
# COMPACT_ATOMS: atom_id res chain seq x y z
N MET A 1 -12.65 -4.73 -5.11
CA MET A 1 -12.05 -3.41 -4.93
C MET A 1 -10.58 -3.65 -4.69
N GLY A 2 -9.69 -2.94 -5.40
CA GLY A 2 -8.26 -2.95 -5.18
C GLY A 2 -7.90 -2.20 -3.89
N PHE A 3 -6.68 -2.38 -3.41
CA PHE A 3 -6.14 -1.61 -2.29
C PHE A 3 -5.66 -0.25 -2.80
N LYS A 4 -5.95 0.80 -2.03
CA LYS A 4 -5.66 2.19 -2.40
C LYS A 4 -4.55 2.76 -1.53
N CYS A 5 -3.50 3.31 -2.16
CA CYS A 5 -2.42 4.02 -1.49
C CYS A 5 -2.47 5.51 -1.88
N GLY A 6 -2.62 6.39 -0.91
CA GLY A 6 -2.67 7.83 -1.14
C GLY A 6 -1.27 8.44 -1.14
N ILE A 7 -0.88 9.10 -2.23
CA ILE A 7 0.38 9.85 -2.31
C ILE A 7 0.18 11.23 -1.70
N VAL A 8 0.89 11.52 -0.61
CA VAL A 8 0.84 12.80 0.10
C VAL A 8 2.22 13.44 0.19
N GLY A 9 2.28 14.70 0.54
CA GLY A 9 3.51 15.48 0.76
C GLY A 9 3.29 16.95 0.46
N LEU A 10 4.26 17.79 0.81
CA LEU A 10 4.21 19.22 0.55
C LEU A 10 4.27 19.54 -0.95
N PRO A 11 3.94 20.76 -1.38
CA PRO A 11 4.18 21.18 -2.76
C PRO A 11 5.66 21.08 -3.16
N ASN A 12 5.92 20.75 -4.43
CA ASN A 12 7.27 20.71 -5.03
C ASN A 12 8.24 19.65 -4.44
N VAL A 13 7.73 18.63 -3.76
CA VAL A 13 8.54 17.48 -3.28
C VAL A 13 8.66 16.35 -4.32
N GLY A 14 7.94 16.44 -5.45
CA GLY A 14 7.99 15.45 -6.53
C GLY A 14 6.79 14.49 -6.58
N LYS A 15 5.68 14.75 -5.87
CA LYS A 15 4.47 13.89 -5.88
C LYS A 15 3.93 13.62 -7.28
N SER A 16 3.64 14.66 -8.04
CA SER A 16 3.05 14.53 -9.38
C SER A 16 4.01 13.86 -10.36
N THR A 17 5.33 14.07 -10.19
CA THR A 17 6.35 13.38 -10.98
C THR A 17 6.31 11.88 -10.69
N LEU A 18 6.29 11.50 -9.41
CA LEU A 18 6.14 10.11 -8.98
C LEU A 18 4.84 9.48 -9.51
N PHE A 19 3.71 10.18 -9.33
CA PHE A 19 2.41 9.69 -9.78
C PHE A 19 2.37 9.47 -11.29
N ASN A 20 2.91 10.42 -12.07
CA ASN A 20 2.98 10.31 -13.52
C ASN A 20 3.87 9.13 -13.97
N ALA A 21 5.01 8.93 -13.31
CA ALA A 21 5.90 7.80 -13.60
C ALA A 21 5.21 6.45 -13.26
N LEU A 22 4.54 6.35 -12.10
CA LEU A 22 3.74 5.18 -11.72
C LEU A 22 2.62 4.89 -12.71
N THR A 23 1.89 5.92 -13.14
CA THR A 23 0.75 5.75 -14.06
C THR A 23 1.18 5.45 -15.48
N LYS A 24 2.31 5.99 -15.94
CA LYS A 24 2.88 5.62 -17.25
C LYS A 24 3.28 4.15 -17.27
N ALA A 25 3.97 3.66 -16.24
CA ALA A 25 4.29 2.24 -16.07
C ALA A 25 3.03 1.36 -16.03
N GLY A 26 1.88 1.93 -15.59
CA GLY A 26 0.58 1.25 -15.54
C GLY A 26 -0.26 1.32 -16.81
N ILE A 27 0.03 2.22 -17.78
CA ILE A 27 -0.78 2.37 -19.00
C ILE A 27 -0.72 1.12 -19.88
N GLU A 28 0.35 0.36 -19.87
CA GLU A 28 0.42 -0.97 -20.51
C GLU A 28 -0.57 -1.98 -19.89
N ALA A 29 -1.08 -1.68 -18.70
CA ALA A 29 -2.07 -2.48 -17.97
C ALA A 29 -3.54 -2.18 -18.31
N GLN A 30 -3.86 -1.53 -19.43
CA GLN A 30 -5.23 -1.20 -19.87
C GLN A 30 -6.19 -2.39 -20.03
N ASN A 31 -5.73 -3.60 -19.75
CA ASN A 31 -6.52 -4.82 -19.82
C ASN A 31 -7.16 -5.25 -18.49
N PHE A 32 -7.14 -4.41 -17.44
CA PHE A 32 -7.84 -4.75 -16.20
C PHE A 32 -9.36 -4.53 -16.35
N PRO A 33 -10.17 -5.61 -16.37
CA PRO A 33 -11.61 -5.49 -16.44
C PRO A 33 -12.16 -4.85 -15.15
N PHE A 34 -13.08 -3.92 -15.29
CA PHE A 34 -13.84 -3.25 -14.20
C PHE A 34 -13.15 -2.07 -13.47
N CYS A 35 -12.15 -1.42 -14.05
CA CYS A 35 -11.58 -0.22 -13.48
C CYS A 35 -12.28 1.03 -14.01
N THR A 36 -12.91 1.78 -13.11
CA THR A 36 -13.36 3.15 -13.39
C THR A 36 -12.13 4.06 -13.20
N ILE A 37 -11.71 4.77 -14.24
CA ILE A 37 -10.61 5.73 -14.14
C ILE A 37 -11.17 6.98 -13.46
N GLU A 38 -10.83 7.17 -12.19
CA GLU A 38 -11.08 8.42 -11.47
C GLU A 38 -9.95 9.42 -11.80
N PRO A 39 -10.24 10.72 -11.90
CA PRO A 39 -9.20 11.72 -12.02
C PRO A 39 -8.26 11.61 -10.80
N ASN A 40 -6.95 11.59 -11.03
CA ASN A 40 -5.91 11.44 -10.01
C ASN A 40 -5.79 10.05 -9.37
N ALA A 41 -6.36 9.00 -9.96
CA ALA A 41 -6.14 7.63 -9.56
C ALA A 41 -5.42 6.85 -10.68
N GLY A 42 -4.37 6.13 -10.32
CA GLY A 42 -3.57 5.30 -11.22
C GLY A 42 -3.55 3.85 -10.77
N ILE A 43 -3.87 2.93 -11.67
CA ILE A 43 -3.78 1.49 -11.41
C ILE A 43 -2.44 0.99 -11.91
N VAL A 44 -1.66 0.40 -11.01
CA VAL A 44 -0.30 -0.03 -11.28
C VAL A 44 -0.21 -1.55 -11.07
N PRO A 45 0.27 -2.32 -12.06
CA PRO A 45 0.50 -3.75 -11.87
C PRO A 45 1.58 -3.97 -10.82
N ILE A 46 1.41 -5.02 -10.01
CA ILE A 46 2.44 -5.43 -9.04
C ILE A 46 3.39 -6.38 -9.77
N PRO A 47 4.68 -6.00 -9.91
CA PRO A 47 5.65 -6.86 -10.57
C PRO A 47 5.93 -8.08 -9.69
N ASP A 48 5.71 -9.27 -10.24
CA ASP A 48 5.98 -10.54 -9.55
C ASP A 48 6.66 -11.52 -10.52
N PRO A 49 7.99 -11.72 -10.42
CA PRO A 49 8.73 -12.60 -11.32
C PRO A 49 8.28 -14.07 -11.22
N ARG A 50 7.57 -14.44 -10.16
CA ARG A 50 7.01 -15.80 -10.02
C ARG A 50 5.92 -16.05 -11.05
N GLN A 51 5.16 -15.03 -11.43
CA GLN A 51 4.12 -15.13 -12.43
C GLN A 51 4.69 -15.48 -13.82
N ASP A 52 5.81 -14.86 -14.19
CA ASP A 52 6.49 -15.11 -15.45
C ASP A 52 7.00 -16.55 -15.51
N ARG A 53 7.58 -17.05 -14.41
CA ARG A 53 8.03 -18.43 -14.31
C ARG A 53 6.88 -19.45 -14.44
N LEU A 54 5.72 -19.14 -13.86
CA LEU A 54 4.53 -19.98 -14.05
C LEU A 54 4.06 -19.96 -15.50
N ALA A 55 4.07 -18.78 -16.13
CA ALA A 55 3.67 -18.62 -17.54
C ALA A 55 4.59 -19.39 -18.51
N GLU A 56 5.91 -19.40 -18.27
CA GLU A 56 6.87 -20.20 -19.06
C GLU A 56 6.55 -21.70 -19.02
N ILE A 57 6.11 -22.23 -17.88
CA ILE A 57 5.79 -23.65 -17.69
C ILE A 57 4.42 -23.98 -18.30
N VAL A 58 3.41 -23.17 -17.97
CA VAL A 58 2.01 -23.45 -18.34
C VAL A 58 1.70 -23.05 -19.78
N LYS A 59 2.40 -22.04 -20.32
CA LYS A 59 2.19 -21.42 -21.65
C LYS A 59 0.73 -21.01 -21.85
N PRO A 60 0.20 -20.12 -21.01
CA PRO A 60 -1.21 -19.75 -21.04
C PRO A 60 -1.52 -18.85 -22.25
N GLU A 61 -2.81 -18.73 -22.58
CA GLU A 61 -3.27 -17.78 -23.59
C GLU A 61 -3.11 -16.32 -23.12
N ARG A 62 -3.18 -16.09 -21.80
CA ARG A 62 -2.98 -14.76 -21.19
C ARG A 62 -2.38 -14.85 -19.80
N VAL A 63 -1.68 -13.77 -19.42
CA VAL A 63 -1.14 -13.54 -18.08
C VAL A 63 -1.82 -12.30 -17.50
N VAL A 64 -2.32 -12.39 -16.27
CA VAL A 64 -3.02 -11.28 -15.61
C VAL A 64 -2.39 -11.03 -14.25
N SER A 65 -1.67 -9.95 -14.12
CA SER A 65 -1.05 -9.52 -12.86
C SER A 65 -2.11 -8.97 -11.89
N THR A 66 -1.79 -8.97 -10.62
CA THR A 66 -2.55 -8.18 -9.66
C THR A 66 -2.13 -6.72 -9.71
N SER A 67 -2.94 -5.82 -9.16
CA SER A 67 -2.68 -4.39 -9.22
C SER A 67 -3.00 -3.69 -7.91
N MET A 68 -2.37 -2.55 -7.69
CA MET A 68 -2.66 -1.60 -6.63
C MET A 68 -3.06 -0.26 -7.23
N GLU A 69 -3.92 0.47 -6.55
CA GLU A 69 -4.34 1.81 -6.93
C GLU A 69 -3.55 2.86 -6.16
N PHE A 70 -2.89 3.77 -6.86
CA PHE A 70 -2.30 4.96 -6.28
C PHE A 70 -3.19 6.17 -6.56
N VAL A 71 -3.39 7.01 -5.55
CA VAL A 71 -4.20 8.23 -5.66
C VAL A 71 -3.31 9.43 -5.39
N ASP A 72 -3.16 10.32 -6.39
CA ASP A 72 -2.46 11.60 -6.19
C ASP A 72 -3.36 12.54 -5.39
N ILE A 73 -2.99 12.77 -4.14
CA ILE A 73 -3.72 13.65 -3.25
C ILE A 73 -3.05 15.02 -3.31
N ALA A 74 -3.80 16.03 -3.75
CA ALA A 74 -3.31 17.40 -3.92
C ALA A 74 -2.53 17.87 -2.68
N GLY A 75 -1.40 18.56 -2.91
CA GLY A 75 -0.46 18.91 -1.84
C GLY A 75 -1.11 19.70 -0.71
N LEU A 76 -0.82 19.31 0.52
CA LEU A 76 -1.23 19.99 1.73
C LEU A 76 -0.36 21.25 1.93
N VAL A 77 -0.98 22.32 2.38
CA VAL A 77 -0.31 23.47 2.97
C VAL A 77 -0.75 23.63 4.42
N ALA A 78 0.12 24.15 5.27
CA ALA A 78 -0.18 24.37 6.67
C ALA A 78 -1.51 25.13 6.85
N GLY A 79 -2.36 24.71 7.80
CA GLY A 79 -3.67 25.30 8.07
C GLY A 79 -4.83 24.67 7.27
N ALA A 80 -4.61 23.59 6.57
CA ALA A 80 -5.65 22.93 5.76
C ALA A 80 -6.79 22.33 6.60
N SER A 81 -6.52 21.91 7.82
CA SER A 81 -7.52 21.40 8.78
C SER A 81 -8.50 22.48 9.27
N LYS A 82 -8.09 23.76 9.23
CA LYS A 82 -8.90 24.90 9.65
C LYS A 82 -9.53 25.69 8.49
N GLY A 83 -9.18 25.34 7.23
CA GLY A 83 -9.60 26.04 6.03
C GLY A 83 -10.91 25.52 5.44
N GLU A 84 -11.71 26.41 4.85
CA GLU A 84 -12.83 26.01 3.98
C GLU A 84 -12.27 25.58 2.62
N GLY A 85 -12.73 24.42 2.08
CA GLY A 85 -12.50 24.01 0.69
C GLY A 85 -11.42 22.94 0.50
N LEU A 86 -10.25 23.29 -0.02
CA LEU A 86 -9.22 22.32 -0.48
C LEU A 86 -8.67 21.42 0.63
N GLY A 87 -8.52 21.91 1.86
CA GLY A 87 -8.05 21.12 2.99
C GLY A 87 -9.00 19.99 3.39
N ASN A 88 -10.31 20.27 3.43
CA ASN A 88 -11.31 19.25 3.71
C ASN A 88 -11.37 18.18 2.61
N GLN A 89 -11.17 18.57 1.35
CA GLN A 89 -11.11 17.62 0.25
C GLN A 89 -9.87 16.73 0.34
N PHE A 90 -8.71 17.29 0.70
CA PHE A 90 -7.49 16.54 0.96
C PHE A 90 -7.71 15.45 2.03
N LEU A 91 -8.26 15.83 3.19
CA LEU A 91 -8.54 14.91 4.27
C LEU A 91 -9.58 13.85 3.89
N ALA A 92 -10.59 14.21 3.08
CA ALA A 92 -11.57 13.26 2.57
C ALA A 92 -10.92 12.22 1.64
N ASN A 93 -10.05 12.66 0.73
CA ASN A 93 -9.33 11.75 -0.17
C ASN A 93 -8.43 10.77 0.62
N ILE A 94 -7.71 11.25 1.65
CA ILE A 94 -6.92 10.34 2.51
C ILE A 94 -7.82 9.32 3.22
N ARG A 95 -9.03 9.71 3.68
CA ARG A 95 -9.95 8.77 4.34
C ARG A 95 -10.31 7.57 3.47
N GLU A 96 -10.38 7.75 2.17
CA GLU A 96 -10.74 6.72 1.19
C GLU A 96 -9.58 5.78 0.83
N THR A 97 -8.35 6.06 1.28
CA THR A 97 -7.19 5.21 1.04
C THR A 97 -6.95 4.22 2.19
N ASP A 98 -6.25 3.12 1.91
CA ASP A 98 -5.90 2.10 2.92
C ASP A 98 -4.54 2.38 3.57
N ALA A 99 -3.62 3.05 2.85
CA ALA A 99 -2.29 3.44 3.30
C ALA A 99 -1.90 4.81 2.75
N ILE A 100 -0.83 5.38 3.30
CA ILE A 100 -0.24 6.65 2.91
C ILE A 100 1.17 6.43 2.37
N ALA A 101 1.44 6.93 1.16
CA ALA A 101 2.78 7.08 0.60
C ALA A 101 3.21 8.54 0.76
N HIS A 102 4.03 8.81 1.75
CA HIS A 102 4.48 10.17 2.09
C HIS A 102 5.76 10.52 1.35
N VAL A 103 5.66 11.36 0.33
CA VAL A 103 6.80 11.82 -0.46
C VAL A 103 7.50 12.97 0.27
N VAL A 104 8.78 12.79 0.56
CA VAL A 104 9.64 13.74 1.26
C VAL A 104 10.80 14.14 0.37
N ARG A 105 11.07 15.44 0.28
CA ARG A 105 12.18 15.97 -0.51
C ARG A 105 13.51 15.82 0.26
N CYS A 106 14.44 15.09 -0.33
CA CYS A 106 15.79 14.83 0.20
C CYS A 106 16.89 15.25 -0.80
N PHE A 107 16.67 16.32 -1.54
CA PHE A 107 17.63 16.92 -2.49
C PHE A 107 17.48 18.43 -2.49
N ASP A 108 18.54 19.12 -2.88
CA ASP A 108 18.52 20.57 -3.13
C ASP A 108 18.61 20.85 -4.63
N ASP A 109 17.81 21.81 -5.11
CA ASP A 109 17.81 22.28 -6.50
C ASP A 109 17.35 23.74 -6.50
N GLU A 110 18.23 24.64 -6.97
CA GLU A 110 17.97 26.09 -7.03
C GLU A 110 16.80 26.45 -7.94
N ASN A 111 16.46 25.60 -8.91
CA ASN A 111 15.35 25.81 -9.84
C ASN A 111 13.99 25.37 -9.25
N ILE A 112 13.98 24.63 -8.17
CA ILE A 112 12.77 24.11 -7.54
C ILE A 112 12.57 24.78 -6.19
N VAL A 113 11.66 25.74 -6.13
CA VAL A 113 11.37 26.49 -4.89
C VAL A 113 10.77 25.57 -3.85
N HIS A 114 11.40 25.49 -2.65
CA HIS A 114 10.81 24.84 -1.49
C HIS A 114 9.84 25.78 -0.76
N VAL A 115 8.72 25.26 -0.26
CA VAL A 115 7.68 26.08 0.40
C VAL A 115 8.22 26.83 1.62
N ALA A 116 9.14 26.19 2.37
CA ALA A 116 9.81 26.79 3.55
C ALA A 116 11.15 27.46 3.22
N ALA A 117 11.47 27.71 1.93
CA ALA A 117 12.73 28.28 1.44
C ALA A 117 14.01 27.46 1.75
N LYS A 118 13.91 26.34 2.44
CA LYS A 118 15.01 25.37 2.66
C LYS A 118 14.45 23.96 2.70
N VAL A 119 15.27 22.97 2.37
CA VAL A 119 14.94 21.54 2.50
C VAL A 119 15.09 21.15 3.96
N ASP A 120 14.00 20.66 4.58
CA ASP A 120 13.97 20.24 5.99
C ASP A 120 12.96 19.10 6.15
N PRO A 121 13.38 17.83 5.95
CA PRO A 121 12.50 16.67 6.00
C PRO A 121 11.71 16.54 7.32
N THR A 122 12.32 16.91 8.46
CA THR A 122 11.65 16.88 9.74
C THR A 122 10.43 17.79 9.74
N SER A 123 10.64 19.06 9.38
CA SER A 123 9.57 20.05 9.33
C SER A 123 8.49 19.67 8.30
N ASP A 124 8.88 19.12 7.15
CA ASP A 124 7.94 18.71 6.11
C ASP A 124 7.03 17.56 6.57
N ILE A 125 7.59 16.57 7.26
CA ILE A 125 6.84 15.45 7.85
C ILE A 125 5.93 15.93 8.98
N GLU A 126 6.44 16.77 9.89
CA GLU A 126 5.68 17.34 11.01
C GLU A 126 4.46 18.12 10.53
N VAL A 127 4.56 18.90 9.46
CA VAL A 127 3.42 19.65 8.89
C VAL A 127 2.30 18.70 8.48
N ILE A 128 2.61 17.62 7.77
CA ILE A 128 1.61 16.63 7.33
C ILE A 128 1.01 15.90 8.55
N ASN A 129 1.86 15.39 9.46
CA ASN A 129 1.40 14.67 10.65
C ASN A 129 0.51 15.57 11.54
N THR A 130 0.87 16.82 11.74
CA THR A 130 0.08 17.79 12.51
C THR A 130 -1.31 18.02 11.91
N GLU A 131 -1.41 18.20 10.60
CA GLU A 131 -2.70 18.42 9.94
C GLU A 131 -3.61 17.17 10.03
N LEU A 132 -3.03 15.97 9.90
CA LEU A 132 -3.77 14.72 10.09
C LEU A 132 -4.20 14.55 11.56
N ALA A 133 -3.31 14.87 12.50
CA ALA A 133 -3.59 14.78 13.93
C ALA A 133 -4.70 15.76 14.36
N LEU A 134 -4.69 16.99 13.85
CA LEU A 134 -5.75 17.98 14.12
C LEU A 134 -7.12 17.51 13.61
N ALA A 135 -7.17 16.89 12.44
CA ALA A 135 -8.41 16.34 11.90
C ALA A 135 -8.94 15.16 12.74
N ASP A 136 -8.03 14.31 13.21
CA ASP A 136 -8.38 13.19 14.09
C ASP A 136 -8.77 13.65 15.48
N LEU A 137 -8.08 14.66 16.03
CA LEU A 137 -8.39 15.29 17.33
C LEU A 137 -9.86 15.73 17.36
N GLU A 138 -10.29 16.51 16.37
CA GLU A 138 -11.68 16.97 16.27
C GLU A 138 -12.67 15.81 16.18
N SER A 139 -12.32 14.76 15.41
CA SER A 139 -13.15 13.56 15.24
C SER A 139 -13.29 12.78 16.54
N VAL A 140 -12.17 12.54 17.25
CA VAL A 140 -12.13 11.78 18.51
C VAL A 140 -12.88 12.54 19.62
N GLU A 141 -12.66 13.85 19.76
CA GLU A 141 -13.39 14.67 20.74
C GLU A 141 -14.91 14.57 20.58
N LYS A 142 -15.40 14.67 19.34
CA LYS A 142 -16.84 14.52 19.03
C LYS A 142 -17.37 13.14 19.42
N GLN A 143 -16.60 12.08 19.11
CA GLN A 143 -16.99 10.69 19.40
C GLN A 143 -16.96 10.42 20.90
N VAL A 144 -15.94 10.87 21.64
CA VAL A 144 -15.84 10.75 23.10
C VAL A 144 -16.99 11.49 23.77
N HIS A 145 -17.29 12.71 23.36
CA HIS A 145 -18.42 13.47 23.90
C HIS A 145 -19.78 12.77 23.70
N LYS A 146 -19.98 12.14 22.53
CA LYS A 146 -21.16 11.32 22.28
C LYS A 146 -21.19 10.09 23.18
N ALA A 147 -20.05 9.39 23.30
CA ALA A 147 -19.92 8.20 24.16
C ALA A 147 -20.16 8.51 25.64
N GLN A 148 -19.72 9.66 26.15
CA GLN A 148 -20.00 10.09 27.53
C GLN A 148 -21.50 10.20 27.85
N LYS A 149 -22.31 10.59 26.88
CA LYS A 149 -23.78 10.60 27.03
C LYS A 149 -24.37 9.19 27.08
N GLN A 150 -23.86 8.29 26.23
CA GLN A 150 -24.31 6.88 26.15
C GLN A 150 -23.86 6.06 27.37
N ALA A 151 -22.66 6.31 27.87
CA ALA A 151 -22.13 5.63 29.06
C ALA A 151 -22.97 5.85 30.34
N LYS A 152 -23.70 6.98 30.44
CA LYS A 152 -24.65 7.22 31.53
C LYS A 152 -25.80 6.22 31.52
N GLY A 153 -26.12 5.61 30.40
CA GLY A 153 -27.10 4.52 30.23
C GLY A 153 -26.53 3.13 30.50
N GLY A 154 -25.26 2.99 30.90
CA GLY A 154 -24.63 1.71 31.22
C GLY A 154 -23.93 1.03 30.03
N ASP A 155 -23.80 1.69 28.88
CA ASP A 155 -23.16 1.15 27.68
C ASP A 155 -21.65 0.90 27.91
N ASN A 156 -21.25 -0.37 27.81
CA ASN A 156 -19.86 -0.79 28.04
C ASN A 156 -18.94 -0.43 26.85
N ASP A 157 -19.46 -0.46 25.62
CA ASP A 157 -18.66 -0.06 24.45
C ASP A 157 -18.38 1.44 24.47
N ALA A 158 -19.35 2.24 24.92
CA ALA A 158 -19.13 3.68 25.15
C ALA A 158 -18.05 3.95 26.22
N LYS A 159 -18.01 3.15 27.30
CA LYS A 159 -16.96 3.29 28.33
C LYS A 159 -15.58 2.93 27.80
N LYS A 160 -15.47 1.86 26.98
CA LYS A 160 -14.20 1.50 26.30
C LYS A 160 -13.72 2.61 25.38
N LEU A 161 -14.63 3.18 24.58
CA LEU A 161 -14.30 4.27 23.68
C LEU A 161 -13.80 5.53 24.43
N ILE A 162 -14.42 5.86 25.57
CA ILE A 162 -13.96 6.98 26.42
C ILE A 162 -12.54 6.72 26.92
N SER A 163 -12.27 5.54 27.48
CA SER A 163 -10.94 5.19 28.00
C SER A 163 -9.86 5.24 26.91
N VAL A 164 -10.15 4.71 25.72
CA VAL A 164 -9.23 4.75 24.59
C VAL A 164 -9.06 6.18 24.07
N GLY A 165 -10.16 6.96 23.98
CA GLY A 165 -10.11 8.36 23.60
C GLY A 165 -9.24 9.19 24.53
N GLU A 166 -9.38 9.03 25.85
CA GLU A 166 -8.54 9.71 26.85
C GLU A 166 -7.04 9.38 26.70
N LYS A 167 -6.69 8.20 26.19
CA LYS A 167 -5.31 7.78 25.89
C LYS A 167 -4.78 8.41 24.59
N ILE A 168 -5.64 8.57 23.59
CA ILE A 168 -5.26 9.05 22.25
C ILE A 168 -5.21 10.58 22.18
N LEU A 169 -6.15 11.28 22.83
CA LEU A 169 -6.29 12.74 22.73
C LEU A 169 -5.01 13.51 23.06
N PRO A 170 -4.23 13.17 24.12
CA PRO A 170 -2.96 13.85 24.40
C PRO A 170 -1.96 13.73 23.25
N VAL A 171 -1.83 12.55 22.64
CA VAL A 171 -0.91 12.28 21.53
C VAL A 171 -1.29 13.11 20.31
N LEU A 172 -2.56 13.09 19.92
CA LEU A 172 -3.06 13.92 18.84
C LEU A 172 -2.91 15.41 19.08
N ASN A 173 -3.03 15.88 20.34
CA ASN A 173 -2.86 17.28 20.70
C ASN A 173 -1.40 17.74 20.59
N GLU A 174 -0.44 16.83 20.71
CA GLU A 174 0.99 17.07 20.46
C GLU A 174 1.35 17.01 18.96
N GLY A 175 0.39 16.69 18.08
CA GLY A 175 0.59 16.57 16.65
C GLY A 175 1.15 15.20 16.23
N GLU A 176 1.25 14.26 17.18
CA GLU A 176 1.81 12.93 16.94
C GLU A 176 0.77 11.96 16.37
N PRO A 177 1.19 11.05 15.48
CA PRO A 177 0.29 10.08 14.89
C PRO A 177 -0.04 8.92 15.84
N VAL A 178 -1.30 8.46 15.83
CA VAL A 178 -1.74 7.31 16.65
C VAL A 178 -1.02 6.02 16.30
N ARG A 179 -0.51 5.86 15.08
CA ARG A 179 0.28 4.68 14.66
C ARG A 179 1.59 4.51 15.43
N SER A 180 2.15 5.58 16.03
CA SER A 180 3.34 5.50 16.88
C SER A 180 3.06 4.91 18.27
N MET A 181 1.79 4.80 18.67
CA MET A 181 1.41 4.31 19.99
C MET A 181 1.42 2.79 20.08
N THR A 182 1.80 2.27 21.25
CA THR A 182 1.56 0.86 21.59
C THR A 182 0.14 0.69 22.12
N LEU A 183 -0.69 -0.04 21.37
CA LEU A 183 -2.07 -0.35 21.72
C LEU A 183 -2.20 -1.85 22.02
N SER A 184 -3.03 -2.20 23.01
CA SER A 184 -3.46 -3.59 23.20
C SER A 184 -4.46 -4.00 22.11
N ASP A 185 -4.69 -5.31 21.93
CA ASP A 185 -5.64 -5.83 20.93
C ASP A 185 -7.05 -5.25 21.12
N ASP A 186 -7.51 -5.12 22.37
CA ASP A 186 -8.80 -4.51 22.70
C ASP A 186 -8.86 -3.03 22.32
N GLU A 187 -7.79 -2.27 22.60
CA GLU A 187 -7.68 -0.87 22.22
C GLU A 187 -7.61 -0.70 20.70
N ALA A 188 -6.82 -1.53 20.01
CA ALA A 188 -6.73 -1.51 18.55
C ALA A 188 -8.08 -1.78 17.89
N LEU A 189 -8.89 -2.69 18.45
CA LEU A 189 -10.25 -2.94 17.98
C LEU A 189 -11.17 -1.70 18.14
N VAL A 190 -11.03 -0.94 19.22
CA VAL A 190 -11.78 0.31 19.41
C VAL A 190 -11.30 1.37 18.41
N VAL A 191 -9.96 1.55 18.28
CA VAL A 191 -9.35 2.53 17.37
C VAL A 191 -9.73 2.28 15.92
N SER A 192 -9.78 1.01 15.48
CA SER A 192 -10.16 0.66 14.10
C SER A 192 -11.55 1.17 13.71
N ARG A 193 -12.46 1.32 14.69
CA ARG A 193 -13.83 1.85 14.47
C ARG A 193 -13.89 3.37 14.43
N LEU A 194 -12.82 4.06 14.83
CA LEU A 194 -12.75 5.54 14.82
C LEU A 194 -12.40 6.10 13.44
N HIS A 195 -11.91 5.26 12.52
CA HIS A 195 -11.50 5.63 11.16
C HIS A 195 -10.51 6.81 11.12
N LEU A 196 -9.49 6.74 11.98
CA LEU A 196 -8.48 7.79 12.10
C LEU A 196 -7.55 7.81 10.88
N LEU A 197 -7.11 9.01 10.52
CA LEU A 197 -6.12 9.23 9.46
C LEU A 197 -4.72 8.85 9.93
N THR A 198 -4.41 9.20 11.18
CA THR A 198 -3.08 8.99 11.79
C THR A 198 -2.79 7.54 12.18
N ILE A 199 -3.77 6.63 12.12
CA ILE A 199 -3.55 5.18 12.31
C ILE A 199 -3.17 4.47 11.01
N LYS A 200 -3.38 5.11 9.85
CA LYS A 200 -3.08 4.48 8.56
C LYS A 200 -1.61 4.13 8.46
N PRO A 201 -1.29 2.92 7.95
CA PRO A 201 0.07 2.54 7.64
C PRO A 201 0.71 3.58 6.71
N THR A 202 1.96 3.96 6.97
CA THR A 202 2.66 4.99 6.20
C THR A 202 3.98 4.45 5.68
N LEU A 203 4.24 4.69 4.38
CA LEU A 203 5.49 4.47 3.69
C LEU A 203 6.10 5.84 3.39
N TYR A 204 7.35 6.05 3.77
CA TYR A 204 8.09 7.26 3.39
C TYR A 204 8.82 7.04 2.06
N ILE A 205 8.56 7.90 1.09
CA ILE A 205 9.24 7.92 -0.21
C ILE A 205 10.20 9.10 -0.19
N ALA A 206 11.48 8.82 0.06
CA ALA A 206 12.53 9.82 0.08
C ALA A 206 12.97 10.12 -1.36
N ASN A 207 12.54 11.27 -1.90
CA ASN A 207 12.95 11.71 -3.23
C ASN A 207 14.34 12.35 -3.14
N VAL A 208 15.35 11.66 -3.66
CA VAL A 208 16.76 12.04 -3.64
C VAL A 208 17.25 12.52 -5.01
N ALA A 209 18.42 13.17 -5.06
CA ALA A 209 19.14 13.44 -6.31
C ALA A 209 19.75 12.14 -6.87
N GLU A 210 20.24 12.17 -8.11
CA GLU A 210 20.84 11.01 -8.79
C GLU A 210 22.01 10.39 -8.00
N ASP A 211 22.80 11.23 -7.32
CA ASP A 211 23.93 10.87 -6.48
C ASP A 211 23.59 10.85 -4.97
N GLY A 212 22.31 11.02 -4.63
CA GLY A 212 21.83 11.24 -3.25
C GLY A 212 21.39 9.99 -2.50
N PHE A 213 21.70 8.78 -2.98
CA PHE A 213 21.31 7.53 -2.32
C PHE A 213 22.21 7.19 -1.12
N ASP A 214 23.46 7.65 -1.14
CA ASP A 214 24.46 7.45 -0.10
C ASP A 214 24.90 8.79 0.50
N ASN A 215 25.31 8.78 1.77
CA ASN A 215 25.82 9.95 2.50
C ASN A 215 24.91 11.18 2.47
N ASN A 216 23.61 10.98 2.42
CA ASN A 216 22.59 12.02 2.34
C ASN A 216 22.00 12.26 3.74
N PRO A 217 22.33 13.39 4.40
CA PRO A 217 21.85 13.66 5.75
C PRO A 217 20.32 13.80 5.83
N TRP A 218 19.66 14.28 4.78
CA TRP A 218 18.21 14.36 4.73
C TRP A 218 17.55 12.98 4.68
N LEU A 219 18.15 12.06 3.90
CA LEU A 219 17.66 10.67 3.84
C LEU A 219 17.82 9.97 5.19
N GLU A 220 18.95 10.18 5.89
CA GLU A 220 19.16 9.61 7.22
C GLU A 220 18.15 10.16 8.23
N THR A 221 17.84 11.46 8.17
CA THR A 221 16.79 12.05 9.00
C THR A 221 15.42 11.39 8.76
N VAL A 222 15.04 11.14 7.50
CA VAL A 222 13.79 10.42 7.17
C VAL A 222 13.81 9.00 7.72
N ARG A 223 14.95 8.30 7.64
CA ARG A 223 15.10 6.94 8.20
C ARG A 223 14.94 6.90 9.72
N GLU A 224 15.49 7.89 10.42
CA GLU A 224 15.35 8.01 11.88
C GLU A 224 13.90 8.23 12.29
N ILE A 225 13.19 9.14 11.61
CA ILE A 225 11.77 9.39 11.87
C ILE A 225 10.94 8.12 11.58
N ALA A 226 11.14 7.51 10.42
CA ALA A 226 10.42 6.30 10.03
C ALA A 226 10.64 5.14 11.03
N ALA A 227 11.88 4.97 11.52
CA ALA A 227 12.21 3.95 12.52
C ALA A 227 11.44 4.18 13.83
N SER A 228 11.22 5.43 14.26
CA SER A 228 10.44 5.74 15.47
C SER A 228 8.95 5.37 15.33
N GLU A 229 8.42 5.36 14.09
CA GLU A 229 7.04 5.00 13.77
C GLU A 229 6.89 3.54 13.27
N ASN A 230 7.98 2.76 13.25
CA ASN A 230 8.04 1.43 12.64
C ASN A 230 7.56 1.43 11.17
N ALA A 231 7.89 2.50 10.43
CA ALA A 231 7.57 2.70 9.03
C ALA A 231 8.78 2.38 8.14
N GLU A 232 8.52 2.05 6.87
CA GLU A 232 9.55 1.79 5.87
C GLU A 232 9.89 3.07 5.10
N VAL A 233 11.16 3.15 4.63
CA VAL A 233 11.65 4.23 3.76
C VAL A 233 12.15 3.65 2.45
N VAL A 234 11.59 4.13 1.34
CA VAL A 234 12.07 3.80 -0.01
C VAL A 234 12.70 5.04 -0.63
N PRO A 235 14.04 5.09 -0.75
CA PRO A 235 14.71 6.15 -1.49
C PRO A 235 14.55 5.93 -2.99
N ILE A 236 14.15 6.99 -3.71
CA ILE A 236 14.02 7.01 -5.17
C ILE A 236 14.52 8.35 -5.72
N CYS A 237 14.95 8.36 -6.96
CA CYS A 237 15.18 9.58 -7.72
C CYS A 237 14.05 9.73 -8.74
N ASN A 238 13.08 10.59 -8.48
CA ASN A 238 11.92 10.78 -9.36
C ASN A 238 12.32 11.20 -10.79
N LYS A 239 13.47 11.85 -10.97
CA LYS A 239 13.98 12.22 -12.29
C LYS A 239 14.35 10.95 -13.08
N ILE A 240 15.15 10.07 -12.50
CA ILE A 240 15.54 8.78 -13.09
C ILE A 240 14.28 7.94 -13.38
N GLU A 241 13.35 7.85 -12.42
CA GLU A 241 12.12 7.08 -12.61
C GLU A 241 11.25 7.59 -13.76
N SER A 242 11.20 8.93 -13.95
CA SER A 242 10.49 9.52 -15.08
C SER A 242 11.15 9.20 -16.41
N GLU A 243 12.48 9.15 -16.47
CA GLU A 243 13.24 8.79 -17.66
C GLU A 243 13.03 7.30 -17.99
N ILE A 244 13.16 6.41 -16.99
CA ILE A 244 12.90 4.96 -17.13
C ILE A 244 11.46 4.69 -17.64
N ALA A 245 10.47 5.43 -17.15
CA ALA A 245 9.08 5.27 -17.56
C ALA A 245 8.79 5.71 -19.02
N GLU A 246 9.73 6.36 -19.69
CA GLU A 246 9.62 6.75 -21.10
C GLU A 246 10.33 5.79 -22.05
N LEU A 247 11.16 4.87 -21.52
CA LEU A 247 11.96 3.94 -22.31
C LEU A 247 11.15 2.69 -22.69
N GLU A 248 11.45 2.16 -23.87
CA GLU A 248 11.00 0.82 -24.28
C GLU A 248 11.68 -0.27 -23.41
N ASP A 249 11.08 -1.45 -23.30
CA ASP A 249 11.56 -2.52 -22.38
C ASP A 249 13.03 -2.89 -22.56
N HIS A 250 13.54 -2.92 -23.79
CA HIS A 250 14.94 -3.25 -24.07
C HIS A 250 15.89 -2.11 -23.68
N GLU A 251 15.51 -0.84 -23.90
CA GLU A 251 16.27 0.33 -23.50
C GLU A 251 16.30 0.49 -21.99
N ARG A 252 15.17 0.14 -21.32
CA ARG A 252 15.04 0.17 -19.86
C ARG A 252 16.04 -0.77 -19.19
N ALA A 253 16.21 -1.99 -19.72
CA ALA A 253 17.17 -2.94 -19.18
C ALA A 253 18.62 -2.46 -19.30
N GLU A 254 19.00 -1.90 -20.45
CA GLU A 254 20.32 -1.33 -20.68
C GLU A 254 20.57 -0.12 -19.75
N PHE A 255 19.60 0.76 -19.62
CA PHE A 255 19.68 1.96 -18.77
C PHE A 255 19.85 1.62 -17.27
N LEU A 256 19.10 0.63 -16.79
CA LEU A 256 19.26 0.13 -15.41
C LEU A 256 20.66 -0.47 -15.16
N GLU A 257 21.20 -1.23 -16.14
CA GLU A 257 22.53 -1.79 -16.05
C GLU A 257 23.61 -0.68 -16.03
N GLU A 258 23.47 0.36 -16.85
CA GLU A 258 24.39 1.52 -16.86
C GLU A 258 24.39 2.28 -15.53
N LEU A 259 23.26 2.36 -14.86
CA LEU A 259 23.10 2.98 -13.53
C LEU A 259 23.50 2.04 -12.38
N GLY A 260 23.82 0.76 -12.65
CA GLY A 260 24.10 -0.25 -11.64
C GLY A 260 22.88 -0.59 -10.77
N LEU A 261 21.67 -0.40 -11.28
CA LEU A 261 20.42 -0.71 -10.59
C LEU A 261 19.90 -2.08 -11.02
N GLU A 262 19.49 -2.89 -10.06
CA GLU A 262 18.87 -4.20 -10.32
C GLU A 262 17.45 -4.06 -10.86
N GLU A 263 16.75 -2.99 -10.48
CA GLU A 263 15.38 -2.71 -10.89
C GLU A 263 15.03 -1.22 -10.72
N ALA A 264 13.95 -0.79 -11.36
CA ALA A 264 13.38 0.54 -11.18
C ALA A 264 12.94 0.77 -9.72
N GLY A 265 13.17 1.98 -9.21
CA GLY A 265 12.76 2.34 -7.84
C GLY A 265 11.24 2.31 -7.66
N LEU A 266 10.47 2.55 -8.72
CA LEU A 266 9.01 2.40 -8.71
C LEU A 266 8.57 0.98 -8.33
N ASN A 267 9.28 -0.08 -8.77
CA ASN A 267 8.95 -1.45 -8.38
C ASN A 267 9.13 -1.66 -6.87
N ARG A 268 10.15 -1.03 -6.27
CA ARG A 268 10.37 -1.04 -4.81
C ARG A 268 9.24 -0.33 -4.08
N VAL A 269 8.81 0.83 -4.57
CA VAL A 269 7.66 1.58 -4.00
C VAL A 269 6.38 0.74 -4.05
N ILE A 270 6.10 0.08 -5.18
CA ILE A 270 4.91 -0.76 -5.36
C ILE A 270 4.94 -1.93 -4.37
N ARG A 271 6.08 -2.64 -4.25
CA ARG A 271 6.22 -3.75 -3.30
C ARG A 271 6.14 -3.29 -1.86
N ALA A 272 6.83 -2.22 -1.48
CA ALA A 272 6.77 -1.68 -0.13
C ALA A 272 5.32 -1.28 0.25
N GLY A 273 4.58 -0.67 -0.66
CA GLY A 273 3.16 -0.37 -0.46
C GLY A 273 2.29 -1.63 -0.31
N TYR A 274 2.62 -2.71 -1.02
CA TYR A 274 1.94 -3.99 -0.94
C TYR A 274 2.19 -4.67 0.40
N ASP A 275 3.45 -4.71 0.83
CA ASP A 275 3.87 -5.29 2.12
C ASP A 275 3.31 -4.48 3.30
N LEU A 276 3.31 -3.15 3.21
CA LEU A 276 2.75 -2.25 4.20
C LEU A 276 1.28 -2.54 4.52
N LEU A 277 0.52 -2.94 3.50
CA LEU A 277 -0.89 -3.31 3.63
C LEU A 277 -1.10 -4.75 4.14
N GLY A 278 -0.03 -5.47 4.47
CA GLY A 278 -0.10 -6.85 4.92
C GLY A 278 -0.72 -7.78 3.88
N LEU A 279 -0.38 -7.57 2.61
CA LEU A 279 -0.92 -8.32 1.48
C LEU A 279 0.02 -9.46 1.08
N GLN A 280 -0.55 -10.47 0.45
CA GLN A 280 0.19 -11.58 -0.15
C GLN A 280 -0.47 -12.03 -1.43
N THR A 281 0.30 -12.69 -2.30
CA THR A 281 -0.15 -13.16 -3.59
C THR A 281 -0.30 -14.67 -3.62
N PHE A 282 -1.42 -15.15 -4.14
CA PHE A 282 -1.56 -16.53 -4.61
C PHE A 282 -1.84 -16.54 -6.13
N PHE A 283 -1.60 -17.67 -6.76
CA PHE A 283 -1.76 -17.83 -8.21
C PHE A 283 -2.82 -18.86 -8.55
N THR A 284 -3.51 -18.61 -9.66
CA THR A 284 -4.21 -19.64 -10.40
C THR A 284 -3.47 -19.87 -11.72
N ALA A 285 -3.14 -21.11 -12.04
CA ALA A 285 -2.36 -21.44 -13.23
C ALA A 285 -3.10 -22.48 -14.09
N GLY A 286 -3.44 -22.10 -15.31
CA GLY A 286 -4.13 -22.94 -16.26
C GLY A 286 -3.84 -22.51 -17.69
N VAL A 287 -4.17 -23.38 -18.67
CA VAL A 287 -3.89 -23.15 -20.09
C VAL A 287 -4.53 -21.86 -20.63
N LYS A 288 -5.69 -21.46 -20.10
CA LYS A 288 -6.35 -20.22 -20.51
C LYS A 288 -5.73 -18.98 -19.87
N GLU A 289 -5.31 -19.10 -18.61
CA GLU A 289 -4.87 -17.95 -17.83
C GLU A 289 -3.91 -18.38 -16.73
N VAL A 290 -2.83 -17.63 -16.57
CA VAL A 290 -2.07 -17.53 -15.32
C VAL A 290 -2.37 -16.19 -14.68
N ARG A 291 -2.89 -16.20 -13.45
CA ARG A 291 -3.32 -14.99 -12.80
C ARG A 291 -2.83 -14.90 -11.35
N ALA A 292 -2.32 -13.74 -10.99
CA ALA A 292 -1.99 -13.36 -9.63
C ALA A 292 -3.23 -12.76 -8.92
N TRP A 293 -3.44 -13.14 -7.66
CA TRP A 293 -4.54 -12.71 -6.82
C TRP A 293 -4.03 -12.19 -5.48
N THR A 294 -4.55 -11.04 -5.05
CA THR A 294 -4.17 -10.43 -3.78
C THR A 294 -5.14 -10.79 -2.67
N VAL A 295 -4.59 -11.21 -1.54
CA VAL A 295 -5.32 -11.42 -0.29
C VAL A 295 -4.54 -10.84 0.89
N PRO A 296 -5.20 -10.42 1.98
CA PRO A 296 -4.53 -10.13 3.24
C PRO A 296 -3.81 -11.38 3.79
N ILE A 297 -2.66 -11.16 4.43
CA ILE A 297 -1.96 -12.22 5.16
C ILE A 297 -2.91 -12.82 6.20
N GLY A 298 -2.90 -14.15 6.34
CA GLY A 298 -3.82 -14.86 7.23
C GLY A 298 -5.20 -15.16 6.65
N SER A 299 -5.44 -14.83 5.37
CA SER A 299 -6.69 -15.21 4.68
C SER A 299 -6.84 -16.72 4.57
N THR A 300 -8.05 -17.20 4.82
CA THR A 300 -8.41 -18.62 4.64
C THR A 300 -8.68 -18.95 3.16
N ALA A 301 -8.63 -20.23 2.81
CA ALA A 301 -8.92 -20.70 1.45
C ALA A 301 -10.30 -20.25 0.91
N PRO A 302 -11.42 -20.28 1.69
CA PRO A 302 -12.68 -19.70 1.23
C PRO A 302 -12.61 -18.20 0.95
N GLN A 303 -11.93 -17.40 1.79
CA GLN A 303 -11.76 -15.98 1.58
C GLN A 303 -10.94 -15.68 0.30
N ALA A 304 -9.90 -16.47 0.05
CA ALA A 304 -9.13 -16.40 -1.18
C ALA A 304 -9.97 -16.78 -2.42
N ALA A 305 -10.78 -17.82 -2.32
CA ALA A 305 -11.73 -18.17 -3.38
C ALA A 305 -12.74 -17.04 -3.66
N GLY A 306 -13.15 -16.33 -2.62
CA GLY A 306 -14.03 -15.15 -2.69
C GLY A 306 -13.43 -13.97 -3.49
N LYS A 307 -12.11 -13.86 -3.55
CA LYS A 307 -11.44 -12.86 -4.41
C LYS A 307 -11.62 -13.14 -5.90
N ILE A 308 -11.80 -14.40 -6.27
CA ILE A 308 -12.09 -14.80 -7.65
C ILE A 308 -13.57 -14.52 -7.96
N HIS A 309 -14.47 -15.01 -7.10
CA HIS A 309 -15.91 -14.77 -7.21
C HIS A 309 -16.61 -15.09 -5.88
N THR A 310 -17.61 -14.29 -5.51
CA THR A 310 -18.36 -14.48 -4.25
C THR A 310 -19.02 -15.86 -4.14
N ASP A 311 -19.41 -16.45 -5.27
CA ASP A 311 -20.00 -17.80 -5.27
C ASP A 311 -18.97 -18.88 -4.96
N PHE A 312 -17.69 -18.66 -5.27
CA PHE A 312 -16.61 -19.58 -4.91
C PHE A 312 -16.38 -19.65 -3.40
N GLU A 313 -16.54 -18.52 -2.72
CA GLU A 313 -16.50 -18.48 -1.25
C GLU A 313 -17.69 -19.22 -0.63
N LYS A 314 -18.90 -18.90 -1.10
CA LYS A 314 -20.15 -19.48 -0.59
C LYS A 314 -20.23 -20.98 -0.84
N GLY A 315 -19.87 -21.41 -2.04
CA GLY A 315 -19.90 -22.81 -2.50
C GLY A 315 -18.61 -23.58 -2.25
N PHE A 316 -17.66 -23.03 -1.46
CA PHE A 316 -16.34 -23.63 -1.27
C PHE A 316 -16.43 -25.08 -0.73
N ILE A 317 -15.75 -26.01 -1.42
CA ILE A 317 -15.64 -27.41 -1.02
C ILE A 317 -14.24 -27.67 -0.48
N ARG A 318 -13.21 -27.37 -1.29
CA ARG A 318 -11.78 -27.55 -0.94
C ARG A 318 -10.88 -26.76 -1.88
N ALA A 319 -9.65 -26.54 -1.45
CA ALA A 319 -8.57 -26.04 -2.28
C ALA A 319 -7.58 -27.16 -2.63
N GLU A 320 -7.14 -27.20 -3.86
CA GLU A 320 -6.02 -28.03 -4.32
C GLU A 320 -4.83 -27.12 -4.43
N VAL A 321 -3.79 -27.35 -3.61
CA VAL A 321 -2.69 -26.39 -3.39
C VAL A 321 -1.33 -27.03 -3.64
N VAL A 322 -0.46 -26.32 -4.35
CA VAL A 322 0.96 -26.62 -4.46
C VAL A 322 1.75 -25.32 -4.25
N SER A 323 2.90 -25.38 -3.59
CA SER A 323 3.77 -24.21 -3.45
C SER A 323 4.38 -23.82 -4.81
N PHE A 324 4.60 -22.52 -5.05
CA PHE A 324 5.32 -22.04 -6.24
C PHE A 324 6.64 -22.81 -6.46
N ALA A 325 7.43 -22.96 -5.40
CA ALA A 325 8.72 -23.64 -5.47
C ALA A 325 8.61 -25.08 -5.97
N ASP A 326 7.63 -25.86 -5.47
CA ASP A 326 7.41 -27.23 -5.91
C ASP A 326 6.84 -27.27 -7.34
N PHE A 327 5.93 -26.34 -7.70
CA PHE A 327 5.38 -26.26 -9.05
C PHE A 327 6.46 -26.04 -10.10
N VAL A 328 7.36 -25.06 -9.86
CA VAL A 328 8.48 -24.74 -10.77
C VAL A 328 9.50 -25.87 -10.81
N ARG A 329 9.92 -26.36 -9.64
CA ARG A 329 10.92 -27.43 -9.54
C ARG A 329 10.50 -28.72 -10.25
N LEU A 330 9.21 -29.04 -10.21
CA LEU A 330 8.66 -30.26 -10.80
C LEU A 330 8.20 -30.07 -12.26
N GLY A 331 8.07 -28.81 -12.72
CA GLY A 331 7.71 -28.49 -14.11
C GLY A 331 6.21 -28.51 -14.38
N GLY A 332 5.38 -28.27 -13.35
CA GLY A 332 3.94 -28.03 -13.52
C GLY A 332 3.03 -28.94 -12.71
N GLU A 333 1.73 -28.81 -12.95
CA GLU A 333 0.66 -29.44 -12.16
C GLU A 333 0.74 -30.97 -12.14
N GLN A 334 0.86 -31.61 -13.32
CA GLN A 334 0.82 -33.09 -13.41
C GLN A 334 1.99 -33.69 -12.60
N ALA A 335 3.20 -33.20 -12.83
CA ALA A 335 4.38 -33.69 -12.10
C ALA A 335 4.30 -33.43 -10.59
N ALA A 336 3.70 -32.32 -10.18
CA ALA A 336 3.46 -32.04 -8.76
C ALA A 336 2.45 -33.03 -8.13
N ARG A 337 1.42 -33.43 -8.88
CA ARG A 337 0.48 -34.49 -8.48
C ARG A 337 1.17 -35.84 -8.33
N ASP A 338 1.95 -36.25 -9.32
CA ASP A 338 2.66 -37.51 -9.34
C ASP A 338 3.72 -37.60 -8.23
N ALA A 339 4.30 -36.48 -7.86
CA ALA A 339 5.25 -36.35 -6.73
C ALA A 339 4.58 -36.21 -5.36
N GLY A 340 3.24 -36.24 -5.27
CA GLY A 340 2.51 -36.10 -4.03
C GLY A 340 2.62 -34.72 -3.37
N LYS A 341 2.94 -33.67 -4.14
CA LYS A 341 3.07 -32.28 -3.68
C LYS A 341 1.79 -31.47 -3.87
N TRP A 342 0.83 -32.01 -4.56
CA TRP A 342 -0.49 -31.44 -4.75
C TRP A 342 -1.39 -31.78 -3.56
N ARG A 343 -1.58 -30.86 -2.64
CA ARG A 343 -2.30 -31.04 -1.37
C ARG A 343 -3.78 -30.71 -1.52
N LEU A 344 -4.60 -31.41 -0.74
CA LEU A 344 -6.03 -31.10 -0.59
C LEU A 344 -6.23 -30.41 0.75
N GLU A 345 -6.69 -29.15 0.70
CA GLU A 345 -6.83 -28.31 1.88
C GLU A 345 -8.30 -27.92 2.10
N GLY A 346 -8.68 -27.86 3.39
CA GLY A 346 -10.02 -27.52 3.84
C GLY A 346 -10.25 -26.02 4.03
N LYS A 347 -11.37 -25.72 4.71
CA LYS A 347 -11.80 -24.31 4.95
C LYS A 347 -10.87 -23.52 5.87
N ASP A 348 -10.17 -24.21 6.78
CA ASP A 348 -9.29 -23.58 7.77
C ASP A 348 -7.85 -23.36 7.25
N TYR A 349 -7.59 -23.78 6.02
CA TYR A 349 -6.27 -23.58 5.42
C TYR A 349 -5.99 -22.08 5.25
N LEU A 350 -4.89 -21.61 5.85
CA LEU A 350 -4.37 -20.27 5.65
C LEU A 350 -3.51 -20.27 4.39
N VAL A 351 -3.94 -19.49 3.41
CA VAL A 351 -3.21 -19.31 2.15
C VAL A 351 -1.83 -18.73 2.44
N LYS A 352 -0.82 -19.27 1.76
CA LYS A 352 0.57 -18.79 1.86
C LYS A 352 0.95 -18.02 0.61
N ASP A 353 1.86 -17.06 0.79
CA ASP A 353 2.40 -16.32 -0.33
C ASP A 353 3.07 -17.25 -1.35
N GLY A 354 2.71 -17.11 -2.63
CA GLY A 354 3.20 -17.95 -3.71
C GLY A 354 2.46 -19.30 -3.87
N ASP A 355 1.41 -19.58 -3.12
CA ASP A 355 0.60 -20.79 -3.37
C ASP A 355 -0.01 -20.74 -4.77
N VAL A 356 0.07 -21.84 -5.50
CA VAL A 356 -0.67 -22.09 -6.75
C VAL A 356 -1.89 -22.93 -6.39
N ILE A 357 -3.10 -22.37 -6.61
CA ILE A 357 -4.34 -22.92 -6.04
C ILE A 357 -5.37 -23.17 -7.13
N HIS A 358 -6.04 -24.32 -7.01
CA HIS A 358 -7.24 -24.64 -7.77
C HIS A 358 -8.41 -24.88 -6.80
N PHE A 359 -9.40 -23.99 -6.82
CA PHE A 359 -10.56 -24.10 -5.95
C PHE A 359 -11.63 -25.03 -6.53
N ARG A 360 -12.18 -25.88 -5.66
CA ARG A 360 -13.35 -26.72 -5.95
C ARG A 360 -14.54 -26.15 -5.19
N PHE A 361 -15.58 -25.83 -5.90
CA PHE A 361 -16.80 -25.24 -5.37
C PHE A 361 -18.03 -25.84 -6.02
N ASN A 362 -19.16 -25.68 -5.38
CA ASN A 362 -20.46 -26.04 -5.90
C ASN A 362 -21.41 -24.86 -5.74
N VAL A 363 -22.06 -24.44 -6.81
CA VAL A 363 -23.00 -23.30 -6.85
C VAL A 363 -24.42 -23.84 -6.97
#